data_b61607bd9c01ea2243042c67fae6ccc9
#
_entry.id   b61607bd9c01ea2243042c67fae6ccc9
#
_cell.length_a   1.000
_cell.length_b   1.000
_cell.length_c   1.000
_cell.angle_alpha   90.00
_cell.angle_beta   90.00
_cell.angle_gamma   90.00
#
_symmetry.space_group_name_H-M   'P 1'
#
loop_
_entity.id
_entity.type
_entity.pdbx_description
1 polymer ?
#
loop_
_entity_poly.entity_id
_entity_poly.type
_entity_poly.pdbx_seq_one_letter_code
_entity_poly.pdbx_strand_id
1 'polypeptide(L)'
;MNKKHNIILTALFTMVIMTATAANVAQASESKEKEAKELKLFSEAKISLSEAIKAAEHKVGGKAMEAELDDESNTVQFEIEVLKDGKIHEVMVDGKTGKVLKVSLDDESKESTENEKE
;
A
#
# COMPACT_ATOMS: atom_id res chain seq x y z
N MET A 1 37.55 -38.64 -12.64
CA MET A 1 36.37 -38.69 -11.76
C MET A 1 35.80 -37.32 -11.41
N ASN A 2 36.63 -36.28 -11.30
CA ASN A 2 36.17 -34.95 -10.90
C ASN A 2 35.38 -34.18 -12.00
N LYS A 3 35.53 -34.58 -13.28
CA LYS A 3 34.84 -33.91 -14.41
C LYS A 3 33.36 -34.25 -14.51
N LYS A 4 32.90 -35.37 -13.97
CA LYS A 4 31.48 -35.77 -13.99
C LYS A 4 30.63 -35.03 -12.95
N HIS A 5 31.23 -34.62 -11.82
CA HIS A 5 30.53 -33.86 -10.79
C HIS A 5 30.32 -32.41 -11.19
N ASN A 6 31.25 -31.82 -11.96
CA ASN A 6 31.15 -30.43 -12.41
C ASN A 6 30.04 -30.23 -13.45
N ILE A 7 29.77 -31.25 -14.30
CA ILE A 7 28.71 -31.18 -15.31
C ILE A 7 27.32 -31.24 -14.68
N ILE A 8 27.15 -32.02 -13.59
CA ILE A 8 25.88 -32.13 -12.87
C ILE A 8 25.59 -30.85 -12.07
N LEU A 9 26.60 -30.22 -11.52
CA LEU A 9 26.45 -28.92 -10.82
C LEU A 9 26.05 -27.80 -11.78
N THR A 10 26.61 -27.81 -13.01
CA THR A 10 26.30 -26.80 -14.02
C THR A 10 24.87 -26.92 -14.54
N ALA A 11 24.35 -28.13 -14.69
CA ALA A 11 22.98 -28.38 -15.13
C ALA A 11 21.95 -27.96 -14.06
N LEU A 12 22.23 -28.17 -12.78
CA LEU A 12 21.38 -27.74 -11.66
C LEU A 12 21.34 -26.22 -11.54
N PHE A 13 22.46 -25.55 -11.78
CA PHE A 13 22.55 -24.10 -11.71
C PHE A 13 21.76 -23.41 -12.85
N THR A 14 21.79 -23.96 -14.04
CA THR A 14 21.01 -23.45 -15.18
C THR A 14 19.50 -23.60 -14.97
N MET A 15 19.06 -24.67 -14.30
CA MET A 15 17.64 -24.87 -14.02
C MET A 15 17.08 -23.90 -12.98
N VAL A 16 17.88 -23.52 -11.98
CA VAL A 16 17.50 -22.54 -10.95
C VAL A 16 17.38 -21.13 -11.53
N ILE A 17 18.23 -20.77 -12.49
CA ILE A 17 18.17 -19.45 -13.14
C ILE A 17 16.93 -19.32 -14.04
N MET A 18 16.48 -20.38 -14.70
CA MET A 18 15.28 -20.34 -15.53
C MET A 18 13.98 -20.18 -14.75
N THR A 19 13.91 -20.74 -13.54
CA THR A 19 12.72 -20.57 -12.68
C THR A 19 12.63 -19.19 -12.04
N ALA A 20 13.76 -18.55 -11.78
CA ALA A 20 13.76 -17.19 -11.23
C ALA A 20 13.31 -16.13 -12.24
N THR A 21 13.62 -16.30 -13.52
CA THR A 21 13.21 -15.35 -14.57
C THR A 21 11.71 -15.36 -14.86
N ALA A 22 11.03 -16.49 -14.74
CA ALA A 22 9.59 -16.58 -14.96
C ALA A 22 8.78 -15.88 -13.85
N ALA A 23 9.24 -15.92 -12.59
CA ALA A 23 8.58 -15.25 -11.48
C ALA A 23 8.69 -13.71 -11.57
N ASN A 24 9.79 -13.18 -12.06
CA ASN A 24 10.00 -11.74 -12.20
C ASN A 24 9.12 -11.10 -13.29
N VAL A 25 8.77 -11.83 -14.34
CA VAL A 25 7.92 -11.31 -15.42
C VAL A 25 6.47 -11.17 -14.97
N ALA A 26 5.93 -12.10 -14.16
CA ALA A 26 4.58 -12.03 -13.64
C ALA A 26 4.40 -10.86 -12.65
N GLN A 27 5.36 -10.62 -11.76
CA GLN A 27 5.35 -9.50 -10.82
C GLN A 27 5.46 -8.14 -11.53
N ALA A 28 6.24 -8.04 -12.61
CA ALA A 28 6.39 -6.81 -13.38
C ALA A 28 5.09 -6.41 -14.10
N SER A 29 4.27 -7.37 -14.59
CA SER A 29 3.01 -7.07 -15.26
C SER A 29 1.94 -6.59 -14.27
N GLU A 30 1.83 -7.20 -13.08
CA GLU A 30 0.91 -6.76 -12.03
C GLU A 30 1.23 -5.35 -11.52
N SER A 31 2.52 -5.04 -11.35
CA SER A 31 2.94 -3.71 -10.89
C SER A 31 2.63 -2.62 -11.92
N LYS A 32 2.74 -2.91 -13.22
CA LYS A 32 2.40 -1.98 -14.30
C LYS A 32 0.89 -1.70 -14.39
N GLU A 33 0.06 -2.70 -14.18
CA GLU A 33 -1.39 -2.53 -14.17
C GLU A 33 -1.84 -1.69 -12.97
N LYS A 34 -1.26 -1.94 -11.80
CA LYS A 34 -1.50 -1.14 -10.60
C LYS A 34 -1.09 0.31 -10.80
N GLU A 35 0.11 0.54 -11.31
CA GLU A 35 0.62 1.88 -11.61
C GLU A 35 -0.27 2.64 -12.60
N ALA A 36 -0.72 1.98 -13.66
CA ALA A 36 -1.62 2.58 -14.64
C ALA A 36 -2.97 2.97 -14.02
N LYS A 37 -3.53 2.14 -13.13
CA LYS A 37 -4.74 2.45 -12.39
C LYS A 37 -4.55 3.65 -11.45
N GLU A 38 -3.47 3.68 -10.71
CA GLU A 38 -3.13 4.79 -9.81
C GLU A 38 -2.99 6.11 -10.56
N LEU A 39 -2.27 6.11 -11.68
CA LEU A 39 -2.11 7.30 -12.53
C LEU A 39 -3.45 7.79 -13.07
N LYS A 40 -4.33 6.88 -13.49
CA LYS A 40 -5.67 7.22 -13.97
C LYS A 40 -6.49 7.86 -12.85
N LEU A 41 -6.56 7.24 -11.69
CA LEU A 41 -7.29 7.76 -10.53
C LEU A 41 -6.75 9.12 -10.11
N PHE A 42 -5.44 9.25 -10.01
CA PHE A 42 -4.80 10.51 -9.63
C PHE A 42 -5.08 11.64 -10.64
N SER A 43 -5.17 11.32 -11.93
CA SER A 43 -5.52 12.31 -12.96
C SER A 43 -6.93 12.87 -12.82
N GLU A 44 -7.83 12.13 -12.17
CA GLU A 44 -9.21 12.55 -11.89
C GLU A 44 -9.31 13.40 -10.61
N ALA A 45 -8.27 13.46 -9.79
CA ALA A 45 -8.25 14.26 -8.57
C ALA A 45 -8.29 15.75 -8.90
N LYS A 46 -9.12 16.49 -8.17
CA LYS A 46 -9.22 17.95 -8.24
C LYS A 46 -8.51 18.64 -7.08
N ILE A 47 -8.18 17.88 -6.05
CA ILE A 47 -7.35 18.36 -4.94
C ILE A 47 -5.99 17.66 -4.96
N SER A 48 -5.00 18.30 -4.37
CA SER A 48 -3.67 17.72 -4.20
C SER A 48 -3.63 16.79 -2.98
N LEU A 49 -2.62 15.95 -2.92
CA LEU A 49 -2.36 15.13 -1.72
C LEU A 49 -2.16 16.01 -0.48
N SER A 50 -1.49 17.14 -0.61
CA SER A 50 -1.30 18.07 0.51
C SER A 50 -2.59 18.69 1.00
N GLU A 51 -3.54 18.96 0.13
CA GLU A 51 -4.88 19.44 0.51
C GLU A 51 -5.67 18.35 1.24
N ALA A 52 -5.57 17.10 0.79
CA ALA A 52 -6.18 15.96 1.47
C ALA A 52 -5.61 15.76 2.88
N ILE A 53 -4.30 15.89 3.05
CA ILE A 53 -3.63 15.82 4.35
C ILE A 53 -4.16 16.90 5.29
N LYS A 54 -4.28 18.13 4.83
CA LYS A 54 -4.82 19.25 5.63
C LYS A 54 -6.27 19.01 6.06
N ALA A 55 -7.09 18.50 5.16
CA ALA A 55 -8.48 18.17 5.45
C ALA A 55 -8.58 17.10 6.54
N ALA A 56 -7.76 16.05 6.46
CA ALA A 56 -7.71 14.98 7.44
C ALA A 56 -7.22 15.48 8.81
N GLU A 57 -6.13 16.24 8.84
CA GLU A 57 -5.61 16.82 10.08
C GLU A 57 -6.62 17.75 10.75
N HIS A 58 -7.29 18.57 9.97
CA HIS A 58 -8.33 19.47 10.49
C HIS A 58 -9.52 18.69 11.06
N LYS A 59 -9.93 17.63 10.40
CA LYS A 59 -11.07 16.80 10.84
C LYS A 59 -10.79 16.08 12.16
N VAL A 60 -9.62 15.46 12.29
CA VAL A 60 -9.23 14.69 13.47
C VAL A 60 -8.65 15.58 14.57
N GLY A 61 -7.98 16.66 14.22
CA GLY A 61 -7.27 17.51 15.15
C GLY A 61 -5.93 16.94 15.59
N GLY A 62 -5.25 16.18 14.70
CA GLY A 62 -3.98 15.56 14.96
C GLY A 62 -2.96 15.86 13.86
N LYS A 63 -1.90 15.05 13.81
CA LYS A 63 -0.79 15.18 12.87
C LYS A 63 -0.75 14.00 11.91
N ALA A 64 -0.74 14.27 10.62
CA ALA A 64 -0.64 13.21 9.60
C ALA A 64 0.72 12.52 9.65
N MET A 65 0.70 11.19 9.61
CA MET A 65 1.88 10.33 9.59
C MET A 65 2.14 9.77 8.21
N GLU A 66 1.09 9.40 7.51
CA GLU A 66 1.15 8.75 6.20
C GLU A 66 -0.03 9.21 5.36
N ALA A 67 0.19 9.29 4.07
CA ALA A 67 -0.83 9.65 3.10
C ALA A 67 -0.57 8.91 1.79
N GLU A 68 -1.63 8.31 1.23
CA GLU A 68 -1.54 7.60 -0.03
C GLU A 68 -2.82 7.70 -0.84
N LEU A 69 -2.72 7.42 -2.14
CA LEU A 69 -3.87 7.24 -3.00
C LEU A 69 -4.48 5.86 -2.73
N ASP A 70 -5.79 5.81 -2.50
CA ASP A 70 -6.50 4.53 -2.39
C ASP A 70 -6.66 3.90 -3.78
N ASP A 71 -6.09 2.72 -3.97
CA ASP A 71 -6.14 1.97 -5.22
C ASP A 71 -7.24 0.89 -5.24
N GLU A 72 -7.92 0.68 -4.13
CA GLU A 72 -9.00 -0.31 -4.02
C GLU A 72 -10.34 0.22 -4.54
N SER A 73 -10.54 1.52 -4.46
CA SER A 73 -11.75 2.18 -4.95
C SER A 73 -11.68 2.44 -6.46
N ASN A 74 -12.85 2.54 -7.11
CA ASN A 74 -12.97 2.97 -8.51
C ASN A 74 -13.08 4.51 -8.64
N THR A 75 -13.18 5.21 -7.54
CA THR A 75 -13.18 6.68 -7.47
C THR A 75 -11.92 7.17 -6.79
N VAL A 76 -11.45 8.36 -7.14
CA VAL A 76 -10.23 8.90 -6.55
C VAL A 76 -10.48 9.29 -5.09
N GLN A 77 -9.77 8.62 -4.19
CA GLN A 77 -9.79 8.85 -2.75
C GLN A 77 -8.38 8.83 -2.21
N PHE A 78 -8.13 9.60 -1.17
CA PHE A 78 -6.88 9.59 -0.44
C PHE A 78 -7.10 9.01 0.95
N GLU A 79 -6.19 8.14 1.36
CA GLU A 79 -6.14 7.56 2.69
C GLU A 79 -5.05 8.25 3.49
N ILE A 80 -5.40 8.83 4.60
CA ILE A 80 -4.51 9.61 5.47
C ILE A 80 -4.52 8.99 6.87
N GLU A 81 -3.36 8.61 7.37
CA GLU A 81 -3.20 8.20 8.76
C GLU A 81 -2.83 9.42 9.62
N VAL A 82 -3.65 9.71 10.62
CA VAL A 82 -3.49 10.85 11.51
C VAL A 82 -3.29 10.38 12.94
N LEU A 83 -2.19 10.78 13.55
CA LEU A 83 -1.91 10.51 14.96
C LEU A 83 -2.58 11.57 15.84
N LYS A 84 -3.41 11.11 16.77
CA LYS A 84 -4.02 11.93 17.81
C LYS A 84 -4.12 11.15 19.12
N ASP A 85 -3.65 11.73 20.21
CA ASP A 85 -3.71 11.16 21.56
C ASP A 85 -3.14 9.72 21.63
N GLY A 86 -2.03 9.48 20.90
CA GLY A 86 -1.37 8.18 20.86
C GLY A 86 -2.10 7.11 20.04
N LYS A 87 -3.13 7.50 19.29
CA LYS A 87 -3.92 6.58 18.44
C LYS A 87 -3.87 7.00 16.99
N ILE A 88 -3.81 6.02 16.10
CA ILE A 88 -3.82 6.25 14.65
C ILE A 88 -5.27 6.24 14.17
N HIS A 89 -5.67 7.33 13.51
CA HIS A 89 -6.95 7.46 12.84
C HIS A 89 -6.74 7.39 11.35
N GLU A 90 -7.45 6.48 10.68
CA GLU A 90 -7.48 6.39 9.23
C GLU A 90 -8.59 7.29 8.70
N VAL A 91 -8.25 8.20 7.81
CA VAL A 91 -9.17 9.17 7.23
C VAL A 91 -9.23 8.99 5.73
N MET A 92 -10.43 8.73 5.20
CA MET A 92 -10.67 8.69 3.75
C MET A 92 -11.17 10.05 3.28
N VAL A 93 -10.49 10.62 2.30
CA VAL A 93 -10.81 11.94 1.74
C VAL A 93 -11.14 11.80 0.26
N ASP A 94 -12.27 12.39 -0.15
CA ASP A 94 -12.67 12.43 -1.57
C ASP A 94 -11.66 13.25 -2.37
N GLY A 95 -11.09 12.65 -3.40
CA GLY A 95 -10.08 13.30 -4.26
C GLY A 95 -10.63 14.38 -5.18
N LYS A 96 -11.94 14.46 -5.38
CA LYS A 96 -12.57 15.48 -6.20
C LYS A 96 -13.04 16.69 -5.40
N THR A 97 -13.56 16.46 -4.22
CA THR A 97 -14.19 17.51 -3.40
C THR A 97 -13.38 17.92 -2.17
N GLY A 98 -12.48 17.07 -1.72
CA GLY A 98 -11.76 17.28 -0.45
C GLY A 98 -12.58 16.96 0.79
N LYS A 99 -13.78 16.41 0.64
CA LYS A 99 -14.62 16.03 1.76
C LYS A 99 -14.06 14.78 2.45
N VAL A 100 -14.11 14.78 3.77
CA VAL A 100 -13.82 13.59 4.56
C VAL A 100 -15.00 12.64 4.46
N LEU A 101 -14.75 11.43 3.93
CA LEU A 101 -15.78 10.42 3.71
C LEU A 101 -15.93 9.48 4.91
N LYS A 102 -14.83 9.18 5.59
CA LYS A 102 -14.79 8.23 6.70
C LYS A 102 -13.62 8.53 7.63
N VAL A 103 -13.85 8.33 8.91
CA VAL A 103 -12.79 8.33 9.93
C VAL A 103 -12.96 7.06 10.75
N SER A 104 -11.89 6.27 10.88
CA SER A 104 -11.86 5.05 11.68
C SER A 104 -10.57 4.97 12.48
N LEU A 105 -10.61 4.28 13.62
CA LEU A 105 -9.41 3.93 14.35
C LEU A 105 -8.74 2.74 13.67
N ASP A 106 -7.43 2.77 13.57
CA ASP A 106 -6.66 1.65 13.07
C ASP A 106 -6.76 0.48 14.06
N ASP A 107 -7.19 -0.69 13.55
CA ASP A 107 -7.55 -1.85 14.37
C ASP A 107 -6.34 -2.61 14.94
N GLU A 108 -5.12 -2.20 14.66
CA GLU A 108 -3.93 -2.86 15.23
C GLU A 108 -3.90 -2.84 16.76
N SER A 109 -4.67 -1.95 17.39
CA SER A 109 -4.80 -1.91 18.85
C SER A 109 -5.76 -2.94 19.43
N LYS A 110 -6.53 -3.65 18.59
CA LYS A 110 -7.51 -4.66 19.08
C LYS A 110 -6.91 -6.03 19.34
N GLU A 111 -5.82 -6.37 18.70
CA GLU A 111 -5.15 -7.67 18.92
C GLU A 111 -4.44 -7.78 20.26
N SER A 112 -4.08 -6.66 20.88
CA SER A 112 -3.37 -6.68 22.17
C SER A 112 -4.26 -6.80 23.40
N THR A 113 -5.60 -6.65 23.26
CA THR A 113 -6.52 -6.68 24.39
C THR A 113 -7.25 -8.02 24.58
N GLU A 114 -7.19 -8.92 23.59
CA GLU A 114 -7.84 -10.22 23.73
C GLU A 114 -7.00 -11.28 24.47
N ASN A 115 -5.72 -11.04 24.70
CA ASN A 115 -4.82 -11.97 25.39
C ASN A 115 -4.71 -11.77 26.91
N GLU A 116 -5.41 -10.80 27.49
CA GLU A 116 -5.37 -10.56 28.94
C GLU A 116 -6.60 -11.05 29.72
N LYS A 117 -7.45 -11.90 29.09
CA LYS A 117 -8.58 -12.51 29.78
C LYS A 117 -8.41 -14.02 29.90
N GLU A 118 -7.39 -14.45 30.61
CA GLU A 118 -7.35 -15.78 31.24
C GLU A 118 -6.91 -15.67 32.67
#